data_20606daf75903ad14836edaadd2a0749
#
_entry.id   20606daf75903ad14836edaadd2a0749
#
_cell.length_a   1.000
_cell.length_b   1.000
_cell.length_c   1.000
_cell.angle_alpha   90.00
_cell.angle_beta   90.00
_cell.angle_gamma   90.00
#
_symmetry.space_group_name_H-M   'P 1'
#
loop_
_entity.id
_entity.type
_entity.pdbx_description
1 polymer ?
#
loop_
_entity_poly.entity_id
_entity_poly.type
_entity_poly.pdbx_seq_one_letter_code
_entity_poly.pdbx_strand_id
1 'polypeptide(L)'
;MALFLVISAPRPERPSDMASRRQSFRPWIGKYETAGICKSIYARVGRGAVAVFDVESNEVLHRILNEWADIIPAGFDVYPLVDVDATRKLLASQVAAGKGG
;
A
#
# COMPACT_ATOMS: atom_id res chain seq x y z
N MET A 1 13.71 4.87 1.70
CA MET A 1 12.41 4.41 1.16
C MET A 1 11.59 3.84 2.30
N ALA A 2 10.31 4.05 2.26
CA ALA A 2 9.42 3.61 3.34
C ALA A 2 8.31 2.72 2.79
N LEU A 3 8.05 1.62 3.49
CA LEU A 3 7.03 0.65 3.13
C LEU A 3 5.73 0.93 3.88
N PHE A 4 4.62 0.83 3.16
CA PHE A 4 3.28 1.00 3.74
C PHE A 4 2.33 -0.06 3.20
N LEU A 5 1.54 -0.64 4.11
CA LEU A 5 0.38 -1.44 3.75
C LEU A 5 -0.82 -0.49 3.66
N VAL A 6 -1.53 -0.55 2.55
CA VAL A 6 -2.71 0.28 2.31
C VAL A 6 -3.90 -0.64 2.05
N ILE A 7 -4.97 -0.41 2.79
CA ILE A 7 -6.22 -1.15 2.62
C ILE A 7 -7.28 -0.14 2.21
N SER A 8 -7.87 -0.35 1.03
CA SER A 8 -8.92 0.54 0.54
C SER A 8 -10.31 0.01 0.89
N ALA A 9 -11.18 0.92 1.26
CA ALA A 9 -12.61 0.66 1.45
C ALA A 9 -13.38 1.60 0.53
N PRO A 10 -13.89 1.11 -0.62
CA PRO A 10 -14.65 1.93 -1.53
C PRO A 10 -15.96 2.40 -0.89
N ARG A 11 -16.49 3.51 -1.39
CA ARG A 11 -17.81 3.98 -0.97
C ARG A 11 -18.88 2.94 -1.33
N PRO A 12 -20.01 2.91 -0.59
CA PRO A 12 -21.07 1.92 -0.80
C PRO A 12 -21.91 2.25 -2.06
N GLU A 13 -21.28 2.15 -3.21
CA GLU A 13 -21.93 2.30 -4.50
C GLU A 13 -22.06 0.92 -5.15
N ARG A 14 -23.01 0.79 -6.08
CA ARG A 14 -23.19 -0.47 -6.82
C ARG A 14 -21.94 -0.74 -7.66
N PRO A 15 -21.36 -1.96 -7.61
CA PRO A 15 -20.18 -2.27 -8.41
C PRO A 15 -20.35 -2.02 -9.90
N SER A 16 -21.54 -2.28 -10.44
CA SER A 16 -21.83 -2.05 -11.86
C SER A 16 -21.78 -0.56 -12.25
N ASP A 17 -22.09 0.34 -11.31
CA ASP A 17 -22.03 1.79 -11.55
C ASP A 17 -20.59 2.29 -11.59
N MET A 18 -19.66 1.50 -11.06
CA MET A 18 -18.22 1.84 -10.98
C MET A 18 -17.37 1.12 -12.03
N ALA A 19 -18.00 0.38 -12.94
CA ALA A 19 -17.26 -0.50 -13.86
C ALA A 19 -16.23 0.25 -14.71
N SER A 20 -16.61 1.39 -15.30
CA SER A 20 -15.68 2.16 -16.14
C SER A 20 -14.52 2.75 -15.32
N ARG A 21 -14.78 3.19 -14.09
CA ARG A 21 -13.72 3.70 -13.20
C ARG A 21 -12.78 2.59 -12.78
N ARG A 22 -13.29 1.41 -12.52
CA ARG A 22 -12.47 0.23 -12.19
C ARG A 22 -11.57 -0.16 -13.36
N GLN A 23 -12.04 -0.03 -14.60
CA GLN A 23 -11.21 -0.25 -15.78
C GLN A 23 -10.06 0.76 -15.87
N SER A 24 -10.28 2.00 -15.46
CA SER A 24 -9.24 3.04 -15.44
C SER A 24 -8.18 2.81 -14.37
N PHE A 25 -8.54 2.12 -13.29
CA PHE A 25 -7.64 1.86 -12.17
C PHE A 25 -6.46 0.98 -12.57
N ARG A 26 -6.69 -0.05 -13.34
CA ARG A 26 -5.65 -1.03 -13.68
C ARG A 26 -4.45 -0.42 -14.43
N PRO A 27 -4.64 0.36 -15.50
CA PRO A 27 -3.50 1.00 -16.16
C PRO A 27 -2.81 2.05 -15.27
N TRP A 28 -3.55 2.71 -14.39
CA TRP A 28 -2.98 3.67 -13.46
C TRP A 28 -2.04 3.00 -12.45
N ILE A 29 -2.51 1.95 -11.75
CA ILE A 29 -1.67 1.26 -10.77
C ILE A 29 -0.50 0.53 -11.45
N GLY A 30 -0.68 0.09 -12.68
CA GLY A 30 0.36 -0.57 -13.46
C GLY A 30 1.62 0.27 -13.63
N LYS A 31 1.48 1.58 -13.74
CA LYS A 31 2.63 2.50 -13.81
C LYS A 31 3.46 2.44 -12.54
N TYR A 32 2.80 2.37 -11.38
CA TYR A 32 3.49 2.28 -10.10
C TYR A 32 4.09 0.90 -9.86
N GLU A 33 3.46 -0.16 -10.37
CA GLU A 33 4.03 -1.51 -10.35
C GLU A 33 5.32 -1.56 -11.16
N THR A 34 5.30 -1.03 -12.37
CA THR A 34 6.46 -0.99 -13.26
C THR A 34 7.61 -0.17 -12.67
N ALA A 35 7.29 0.92 -12.00
CA ALA A 35 8.29 1.78 -11.36
C ALA A 35 8.84 1.18 -10.04
N GLY A 36 8.30 0.06 -9.58
CA GLY A 36 8.71 -0.57 -8.31
C GLY A 36 8.18 0.13 -7.08
N ILE A 37 7.25 1.05 -7.23
CA ILE A 37 6.63 1.78 -6.12
C ILE A 37 5.50 0.96 -5.51
N CYS A 38 4.63 0.38 -6.35
CA CYS A 38 3.65 -0.60 -5.89
C CYS A 38 4.29 -1.98 -5.92
N LYS A 39 4.58 -2.53 -4.75
CA LYS A 39 5.26 -3.83 -4.63
C LYS A 39 4.30 -4.99 -4.83
N SER A 40 3.08 -4.85 -4.39
CA SER A 40 2.04 -5.85 -4.57
C SER A 40 0.67 -5.20 -4.44
N ILE A 41 -0.31 -5.79 -5.10
CA ILE A 41 -1.70 -5.37 -4.96
C ILE A 41 -2.61 -6.57 -5.17
N TYR A 42 -3.63 -6.67 -4.33
CA TYR A 42 -4.62 -7.74 -4.38
C TYR A 42 -6.00 -7.14 -4.16
N ALA A 43 -6.99 -7.69 -4.84
CA ALA A 43 -8.38 -7.34 -4.57
C ALA A 43 -8.82 -8.01 -3.26
N ARG A 44 -9.62 -7.29 -2.47
CA ARG A 44 -10.27 -7.87 -1.29
C ARG A 44 -11.50 -8.65 -1.72
N VAL A 45 -11.77 -9.74 -1.04
CA VAL A 45 -13.02 -10.46 -1.24
C VAL A 45 -14.17 -9.50 -0.93
N GLY A 46 -15.08 -9.37 -1.87
CA GLY A 46 -16.17 -8.41 -1.81
C GLY A 46 -15.80 -7.14 -2.58
N ARG A 47 -15.18 -6.17 -1.92
CA ARG A 47 -14.81 -4.89 -2.54
C ARG A 47 -13.57 -4.31 -1.90
N GLY A 48 -12.80 -3.58 -2.70
CA GLY A 48 -11.61 -2.90 -2.25
C GLY A 48 -10.34 -3.62 -2.64
N ALA A 49 -9.22 -3.12 -2.17
CA ALA A 49 -7.91 -3.68 -2.49
C ALA A 49 -6.95 -3.54 -1.30
N VAL A 50 -5.91 -4.36 -1.33
CA VAL A 50 -4.79 -4.29 -0.39
C VAL A 50 -3.53 -4.14 -1.21
N ALA A 51 -2.73 -3.12 -0.91
CA ALA A 51 -1.50 -2.84 -1.64
C ALA A 51 -0.35 -2.57 -0.69
N VAL A 52 0.86 -2.87 -1.16
CA VAL A 52 2.10 -2.48 -0.47
C VAL A 52 2.84 -1.49 -1.36
N PHE A 53 3.13 -0.32 -0.81
CA PHE A 53 3.88 0.73 -1.50
C PHE A 53 5.23 0.96 -0.85
N ASP A 54 6.24 1.16 -1.68
CA ASP A 54 7.58 1.60 -1.26
C ASP A 54 7.78 3.01 -1.82
N VAL A 55 7.75 4.00 -0.94
CA VAL A 55 7.74 5.42 -1.32
C VAL A 55 8.84 6.18 -0.60
N GLU A 56 9.25 7.30 -1.19
CA GLU A 56 10.28 8.16 -0.60
C GLU A 56 9.80 8.89 0.64
N SER A 57 8.53 9.26 0.68
CA SER A 57 7.99 10.09 1.75
C SER A 57 6.50 9.90 1.92
N ASN A 58 5.97 10.39 3.03
CA ASN A 58 4.54 10.41 3.29
C ASN A 58 3.79 11.25 2.25
N GLU A 59 4.40 12.33 1.76
CA GLU A 59 3.79 13.20 0.76
C GLU A 59 3.58 12.44 -0.56
N VAL A 60 4.53 11.60 -0.95
CA VAL A 60 4.39 10.79 -2.17
C VAL A 60 3.24 9.81 -2.00
N LEU A 61 3.16 9.12 -0.86
CA LEU A 61 2.05 8.20 -0.59
C LEU A 61 0.71 8.94 -0.59
N HIS A 62 0.66 10.09 0.05
CA HIS A 62 -0.55 10.92 0.10
C HIS A 62 -1.04 11.28 -1.30
N ARG A 63 -0.11 11.67 -2.19
CA ARG A 63 -0.45 11.98 -3.58
C ARG A 63 -1.00 10.76 -4.30
N ILE A 64 -0.36 9.60 -4.14
CA ILE A 64 -0.80 8.35 -4.78
C ILE A 64 -2.21 7.97 -4.32
N LEU A 65 -2.49 8.06 -3.03
CA LEU A 65 -3.81 7.72 -2.50
C LEU A 65 -4.89 8.71 -2.93
N ASN A 66 -4.54 9.98 -3.11
CA ASN A 66 -5.48 10.96 -3.66
C ASN A 66 -5.78 10.69 -5.13
N GLU A 67 -4.79 10.28 -5.92
CA GLU A 67 -5.00 9.85 -7.30
C GLU A 67 -5.93 8.63 -7.35
N TRP A 68 -5.70 7.67 -6.46
CA TRP A 68 -6.55 6.48 -6.34
C TRP A 68 -8.00 6.86 -6.03
N ALA A 69 -8.19 7.70 -5.02
CA ALA A 69 -9.52 8.13 -4.60
C ALA A 69 -10.26 8.94 -5.68
N ASP A 70 -9.51 9.61 -6.56
CA ASP A 70 -10.07 10.32 -7.69
C ASP A 70 -10.61 9.36 -8.77
N ILE A 71 -9.95 8.23 -8.93
CA ILE A 71 -10.37 7.18 -9.87
C ILE A 71 -11.53 6.36 -9.27
N ILE A 72 -11.33 5.85 -8.06
CA ILE A 72 -12.33 5.08 -7.32
C ILE A 72 -12.45 5.68 -5.92
N PRO A 73 -13.50 6.45 -5.64
CA PRO A 73 -13.68 7.04 -4.32
C PRO A 73 -13.62 6.00 -3.21
N ALA A 74 -12.72 6.20 -2.26
CA ALA A 74 -12.46 5.24 -1.20
C ALA A 74 -11.84 5.93 0.01
N GLY A 75 -12.01 5.32 1.17
CA GLY A 75 -11.19 5.60 2.34
C GLY A 75 -10.05 4.61 2.39
N PHE A 76 -9.02 4.94 3.16
CA PHE A 76 -7.82 4.10 3.26
C PHE A 76 -7.41 3.93 4.72
N ASP A 77 -7.02 2.70 5.06
CA ASP A 77 -6.26 2.42 6.26
C ASP A 77 -4.81 2.23 5.85
N VAL A 78 -3.89 2.92 6.52
CA VAL A 78 -2.48 2.94 6.16
C VAL A 78 -1.65 2.48 7.35
N TYR A 79 -0.82 1.47 7.14
CA TYR A 79 0.04 0.91 8.16
C TYR A 79 1.50 0.98 7.71
N PRO A 80 2.38 1.68 8.46
CA PRO A 80 3.80 1.65 8.14
C PRO A 80 4.37 0.27 8.43
N LEU A 81 5.26 -0.18 7.56
CA LEU A 81 5.86 -1.51 7.64
C LEU A 81 7.36 -1.39 7.79
N VAL A 82 7.96 -2.41 8.38
CA VAL A 82 9.40 -2.54 8.49
C VAL A 82 9.81 -3.79 7.72
N ASP A 83 10.90 -3.71 6.96
CA ASP A 83 11.47 -4.86 6.28
C ASP A 83 11.91 -5.92 7.31
N VAL A 84 11.64 -7.18 6.99
CA VAL A 84 11.97 -8.30 7.88
C VAL A 84 13.47 -8.35 8.18
N ASP A 85 14.33 -8.01 7.21
CA ASP A 85 15.76 -8.01 7.40
C ASP A 85 16.19 -6.94 8.42
N ALA A 86 15.57 -5.77 8.42
CA ALA A 86 15.81 -4.74 9.43
C ALA A 86 15.42 -5.25 10.82
N THR A 87 14.30 -5.95 10.93
CA THR A 87 13.83 -6.55 12.17
C THR A 87 14.81 -7.61 12.68
N ARG A 88 15.34 -8.45 11.79
CA ARG A 88 16.35 -9.46 12.14
C ARG A 88 17.63 -8.82 12.65
N LYS A 89 18.09 -7.74 12.02
CA LYS A 89 19.27 -7.01 12.47
C LYS A 89 19.09 -6.42 13.87
N LEU A 90 17.92 -5.84 14.12
CA LEU A 90 17.58 -5.30 15.43
C LEU A 90 17.57 -6.41 16.48
N LEU A 91 16.94 -7.54 16.21
CA LEU A 91 16.87 -8.69 17.12
C LEU A 91 18.28 -9.21 17.42
N ALA A 92 19.12 -9.38 16.41
CA ALA A 92 20.50 -9.83 16.59
C ALA A 92 21.29 -8.86 17.47
N SER A 93 21.09 -7.56 17.28
CA SER A 93 21.73 -6.53 18.11
C SER A 93 21.26 -6.61 19.56
N GLN A 94 19.98 -6.82 19.81
CA GLN A 94 19.42 -6.97 21.14
C GLN A 94 19.93 -8.23 21.84
N VAL A 95 20.02 -9.35 21.14
CA VAL A 95 20.57 -10.60 21.66
C VAL A 95 22.05 -10.43 22.05
N ALA A 96 22.83 -9.81 21.17
CA ALA A 96 24.25 -9.54 21.43
C ALA A 96 24.44 -8.64 22.68
N ALA A 97 23.64 -7.59 22.81
CA ALA A 97 23.66 -6.70 23.97
C ALA A 97 23.29 -7.44 25.25
N GLY A 98 22.26 -8.31 25.18
CA GLY A 98 21.87 -9.13 26.33
C GLY A 98 22.97 -10.10 26.80
N LYS A 99 23.68 -10.69 25.84
CA LYS A 99 24.81 -11.57 26.16
C LYS A 99 26.01 -10.82 26.74
N GLY A 100 26.22 -9.59 26.30
CA GLY A 100 27.30 -8.75 26.78
C GLY A 100 27.06 -8.14 28.16
N GLY A 101 25.82 -8.17 28.58
CA GLY A 101 25.44 -7.69 29.88
C GLY A 101 25.46 -8.80 30.92
#